data_52102026a15b0b25dc106c3a6cabc13e
#
_entry.id   52102026a15b0b25dc106c3a6cabc13e
#
_cell.length_a   1.000
_cell.length_b   1.000
_cell.length_c   1.000
_cell.angle_alpha   90.00
_cell.angle_beta   90.00
_cell.angle_gamma   90.00
#
_symmetry.space_group_name_H-M   'P 1'
#
loop_
_entity.id
_entity.type
_entity.pdbx_description
1 polymer ?
#
loop_
_entity_poly.entity_id
_entity_poly.type
_entity_poly.pdbx_seq_one_letter_code
_entity_poly.pdbx_strand_id
1 'polypeptide(L)'
;MKSITAEKLRLEYEPVALLWSNTKPEGALQIKPHGQTCIMPYFAQVATKGKTAVFDRETYGCPGARAGLGFGNGYYDAFGGAGVDFMSAFFVKGMESSQNPEAYCATVQHIPERERAKFLHGERLHKNTEKAKRFMTAELPIMDIAEKYVIFTPLGKVKAGERPVVVVFLADPLQITGLVTLVGAIREGTDPVRVPPMAACQQIGAFVYDEAKKDRPRAVLGYTDLAARANVGKNIPMNMFTFAVPYSLYEEMEEEAKDGVFDGPIWKGLAGKTEKEDNHD
;
A
#
# COMPACT_ATOMS: atom_id res chain seq x y z
N MET A 1 5.06 -1.35 -19.96
CA MET A 1 5.54 -2.73 -19.75
C MET A 1 4.36 -3.68 -19.76
N LYS A 2 4.49 -4.91 -20.30
CA LYS A 2 3.44 -5.94 -20.21
C LYS A 2 3.87 -6.96 -19.15
N SER A 3 2.98 -7.40 -18.26
CA SER A 3 3.30 -8.38 -17.22
C SER A 3 2.82 -9.77 -17.61
N ILE A 4 3.75 -10.71 -17.70
CA ILE A 4 3.47 -12.14 -17.94
C ILE A 4 2.77 -12.73 -16.72
N THR A 5 3.24 -12.40 -15.52
CA THR A 5 2.62 -12.81 -14.24
C THR A 5 1.15 -12.40 -14.19
N ALA A 6 0.83 -11.14 -14.52
CA ALA A 6 -0.56 -10.66 -14.52
C ALA A 6 -1.43 -11.40 -15.55
N GLU A 7 -0.89 -11.70 -16.74
CA GLU A 7 -1.57 -12.44 -17.79
C GLU A 7 -1.84 -13.90 -17.38
N LYS A 8 -0.83 -14.59 -16.82
CA LYS A 8 -0.96 -16.00 -16.35
C LYS A 8 -1.94 -16.13 -15.17
N LEU A 9 -2.01 -15.11 -14.31
CA LEU A 9 -2.96 -15.02 -13.19
C LEU A 9 -4.34 -14.54 -13.64
N ARG A 10 -4.51 -14.03 -14.87
CA ARG A 10 -5.74 -13.41 -15.36
C ARG A 10 -6.24 -12.31 -14.43
N LEU A 11 -5.34 -11.41 -14.04
CA LEU A 11 -5.72 -10.29 -13.18
C LEU A 11 -6.78 -9.42 -13.86
N GLU A 12 -7.83 -9.10 -13.13
CA GLU A 12 -8.86 -8.14 -13.57
C GLU A 12 -8.26 -6.72 -13.72
N TYR A 13 -7.33 -6.39 -12.82
CA TYR A 13 -6.71 -5.06 -12.77
C TYR A 13 -5.24 -5.13 -13.17
N GLU A 14 -4.84 -4.19 -14.02
CA GLU A 14 -3.44 -4.04 -14.39
C GLU A 14 -2.58 -3.71 -13.16
N PRO A 15 -1.38 -4.31 -13.01
CA PRO A 15 -0.47 -3.97 -11.91
C PRO A 15 -0.15 -2.47 -11.89
N VAL A 16 0.01 -1.92 -10.69
CA VAL A 16 0.37 -0.52 -10.47
C VAL A 16 1.87 -0.42 -10.22
N ALA A 17 2.54 0.42 -11.01
CA ALA A 17 3.94 0.80 -10.80
C ALA A 17 4.03 2.02 -9.88
N LEU A 18 4.95 1.97 -8.92
CA LEU A 18 5.38 3.12 -8.12
C LEU A 18 6.74 3.57 -8.64
N LEU A 19 6.85 4.84 -9.02
CA LEU A 19 8.11 5.43 -9.49
C LEU A 19 8.47 6.62 -8.59
N TRP A 20 9.77 6.82 -8.41
CA TRP A 20 10.34 8.07 -7.89
C TRP A 20 10.78 8.94 -9.07
N SER A 21 10.50 10.23 -9.01
CA SER A 21 10.77 11.13 -10.13
C SER A 21 10.98 12.57 -9.68
N ASN A 22 11.79 13.31 -10.42
CA ASN A 22 11.88 14.77 -10.30
C ASN A 22 10.95 15.50 -11.28
N THR A 23 10.27 14.75 -12.16
CA THR A 23 9.34 15.32 -13.15
C THR A 23 7.92 14.88 -12.84
N LYS A 24 7.01 15.86 -12.77
CA LYS A 24 5.59 15.61 -12.54
C LYS A 24 4.90 15.20 -13.85
N PRO A 25 4.15 14.08 -13.87
CA PRO A 25 3.34 13.71 -15.03
C PRO A 25 2.22 14.72 -15.27
N GLU A 26 2.02 15.08 -16.52
CA GLU A 26 0.90 15.92 -16.92
C GLU A 26 -0.45 15.21 -16.72
N GLY A 27 -1.46 15.93 -16.25
CA GLY A 27 -2.81 15.41 -16.03
C GLY A 27 -2.94 14.37 -14.91
N ALA A 28 -1.89 14.14 -14.11
CA ALA A 28 -1.96 13.23 -12.98
C ALA A 28 -2.90 13.74 -11.88
N LEU A 29 -3.63 12.81 -11.26
CA LEU A 29 -4.41 13.07 -10.06
C LEU A 29 -3.48 13.50 -8.93
N GLN A 30 -3.85 14.54 -8.20
CA GLN A 30 -3.08 15.03 -7.06
C GLN A 30 -4.00 15.50 -5.93
N ILE A 31 -3.58 15.30 -4.70
CA ILE A 31 -4.24 15.84 -3.51
C ILE A 31 -3.98 17.37 -3.49
N LYS A 32 -4.95 18.14 -3.02
CA LYS A 32 -4.71 19.58 -2.78
C LYS A 32 -3.58 19.74 -1.75
N PRO A 33 -2.73 20.77 -1.90
CA PRO A 33 -1.68 21.05 -0.92
C PRO A 33 -2.23 21.09 0.51
N HIS A 34 -1.52 20.45 1.43
CA HIS A 34 -1.90 20.28 2.84
C HIS A 34 -3.26 19.61 3.08
N GLY A 35 -3.82 18.95 2.06
CA GLY A 35 -5.07 18.20 2.17
C GLY A 35 -4.88 16.93 3.00
N GLN A 36 -5.69 16.77 4.05
CA GLN A 36 -5.69 15.57 4.89
C GLN A 36 -6.66 14.53 4.30
N THR A 37 -6.11 13.49 3.68
CA THR A 37 -6.93 12.41 3.07
C THR A 37 -6.15 11.11 2.96
N CYS A 38 -6.85 10.00 2.76
CA CYS A 38 -6.23 8.71 2.45
C CYS A 38 -5.77 8.67 0.99
N ILE A 39 -4.57 8.13 0.72
CA ILE A 39 -4.07 7.96 -0.65
C ILE A 39 -4.60 6.70 -1.34
N MET A 40 -5.16 5.75 -0.60
CA MET A 40 -5.64 4.49 -1.18
C MET A 40 -6.80 4.66 -2.19
N PRO A 41 -7.72 5.64 -2.07
CA PRO A 41 -8.65 5.97 -3.16
C PRO A 41 -7.97 6.41 -4.47
N TYR A 42 -6.78 7.02 -4.41
CA TYR A 42 -5.99 7.35 -5.60
C TYR A 42 -5.35 6.10 -6.19
N PHE A 43 -4.80 5.22 -5.35
CA PHE A 43 -4.34 3.89 -5.77
C PHE A 43 -5.46 3.12 -6.48
N ALA A 44 -6.66 3.11 -5.91
CA ALA A 44 -7.83 2.48 -6.50
C ALA A 44 -8.15 3.03 -7.90
N GLN A 45 -8.10 4.35 -8.09
CA GLN A 45 -8.33 4.96 -9.41
C GLN A 45 -7.23 4.61 -10.42
N VAL A 46 -6.00 4.45 -9.96
CA VAL A 46 -4.91 3.98 -10.83
C VAL A 46 -5.17 2.54 -11.26
N ALA A 47 -5.42 1.64 -10.32
CA ALA A 47 -5.63 0.22 -10.58
C ALA A 47 -6.89 -0.05 -11.42
N THR A 48 -8.04 0.57 -11.07
CA THR A 48 -9.34 0.21 -11.66
C THR A 48 -9.77 1.11 -12.84
N LYS A 49 -9.17 2.30 -12.99
CA LYS A 49 -9.56 3.27 -14.04
C LYS A 49 -8.39 3.72 -14.91
N GLY A 50 -7.23 3.10 -14.74
CA GLY A 50 -6.04 3.40 -15.52
C GLY A 50 -5.55 4.85 -15.39
N LYS A 51 -5.88 5.56 -14.30
CA LYS A 51 -5.37 6.93 -14.05
C LYS A 51 -3.91 6.90 -13.66
N THR A 52 -3.27 8.08 -13.61
CA THR A 52 -1.96 8.28 -12.96
C THR A 52 -2.18 9.20 -11.78
N ALA A 53 -1.56 8.93 -10.63
CA ALA A 53 -1.59 9.79 -9.46
C ALA A 53 -0.17 10.20 -9.07
N VAL A 54 0.00 11.40 -8.53
CA VAL A 54 1.28 11.95 -8.12
C VAL A 54 1.19 12.56 -6.72
N PHE A 55 2.24 12.34 -5.93
CA PHE A 55 2.38 12.83 -4.56
C PHE A 55 3.74 13.49 -4.39
N ASP A 56 3.80 14.51 -3.54
CA ASP A 56 5.00 15.20 -3.13
C ASP A 56 4.93 15.57 -1.64
N ARG A 57 5.94 16.32 -1.13
CA ARG A 57 6.03 16.67 0.30
C ARG A 57 4.94 17.62 0.80
N GLU A 58 4.10 18.16 -0.09
CA GLU A 58 2.95 19.01 0.25
C GLU A 58 1.61 18.32 -0.02
N THR A 59 1.61 17.26 -0.84
CA THR A 59 0.42 16.58 -1.36
C THR A 59 0.41 15.09 -1.05
N TYR A 60 0.89 14.68 0.11
CA TYR A 60 1.02 13.27 0.54
C TYR A 60 -0.21 12.71 1.28
N GLY A 61 -1.17 13.57 1.64
CA GLY A 61 -2.37 13.16 2.38
C GLY A 61 -2.19 13.16 3.90
N CYS A 62 -2.17 12.00 4.55
CA CYS A 62 -2.07 11.90 6.01
C CYS A 62 -0.64 11.57 6.49
N PRO A 63 -0.34 11.70 7.80
CA PRO A 63 0.98 11.36 8.35
C PRO A 63 1.46 9.95 8.02
N GLY A 64 0.55 8.96 8.07
CA GLY A 64 0.87 7.59 7.71
C GLY A 64 1.22 7.42 6.23
N ALA A 65 0.55 8.16 5.35
CA ALA A 65 0.85 8.15 3.92
C ALA A 65 2.18 8.86 3.61
N ARG A 66 2.53 9.94 4.33
CA ARG A 66 3.85 10.57 4.21
C ARG A 66 4.97 9.57 4.46
N ALA A 67 4.87 8.81 5.56
CA ALA A 67 5.83 7.74 5.86
C ALA A 67 5.79 6.62 4.82
N GLY A 68 4.60 6.20 4.39
CA GLY A 68 4.40 5.15 3.39
C GLY A 68 4.98 5.49 2.02
N LEU A 69 4.86 6.74 1.59
CA LEU A 69 5.37 7.23 0.32
C LEU A 69 6.90 7.46 0.32
N GLY A 70 7.54 7.52 1.49
CA GLY A 70 8.97 7.74 1.59
C GLY A 70 9.37 9.22 1.71
N PHE A 71 8.50 10.06 2.25
CA PHE A 71 8.76 11.49 2.52
C PHE A 71 9.11 11.76 4.00
N GLY A 72 9.86 10.85 4.64
CA GLY A 72 10.23 10.91 6.04
C GLY A 72 9.12 10.47 7.00
N ASN A 73 9.37 10.53 8.30
CA ASN A 73 8.39 10.14 9.31
C ASN A 73 7.35 11.24 9.54
N GLY A 74 6.22 11.14 8.86
CA GLY A 74 5.13 12.10 8.96
C GLY A 74 4.46 12.20 10.33
N TYR A 75 4.69 11.23 11.22
CA TYR A 75 4.12 11.26 12.56
C TYR A 75 4.79 12.29 13.47
N TYR A 76 6.08 12.58 13.30
CA TYR A 76 6.78 13.55 14.15
C TYR A 76 6.27 14.98 13.96
N ASP A 77 6.07 15.40 12.71
CA ASP A 77 5.73 16.79 12.37
C ASP A 77 4.21 17.06 12.37
N ALA A 78 3.39 16.00 12.43
CA ALA A 78 1.96 16.15 12.39
C ALA A 78 1.41 16.86 13.63
N PHE A 79 0.30 17.55 13.47
CA PHE A 79 -0.43 18.20 14.57
C PHE A 79 0.45 19.12 15.44
N GLY A 80 1.32 19.92 14.82
CA GLY A 80 2.18 20.86 15.52
C GLY A 80 3.28 20.20 16.36
N GLY A 81 3.77 19.01 15.96
CA GLY A 81 4.79 18.24 16.66
C GLY A 81 4.24 17.24 17.70
N ALA A 82 2.94 17.26 17.96
CA ALA A 82 2.29 16.29 18.86
C ALA A 82 1.86 15.00 18.17
N GLY A 83 2.26 14.79 16.91
CA GLY A 83 1.70 13.73 16.06
C GLY A 83 1.88 12.32 16.58
N VAL A 84 3.03 11.99 17.16
CA VAL A 84 3.26 10.65 17.74
C VAL A 84 2.31 10.41 18.93
N ASP A 85 2.17 11.37 19.84
CA ASP A 85 1.30 11.23 21.01
C ASP A 85 -0.17 11.20 20.61
N PHE A 86 -0.59 12.12 19.74
CA PHE A 86 -1.94 12.20 19.22
C PHE A 86 -2.32 10.91 18.47
N MET A 87 -1.49 10.46 17.54
CA MET A 87 -1.77 9.25 16.76
C MET A 87 -1.67 7.97 17.59
N SER A 88 -0.82 7.92 18.62
CA SER A 88 -0.78 6.77 19.53
C SER A 88 -2.07 6.61 20.32
N ALA A 89 -2.65 7.71 20.80
CA ALA A 89 -3.94 7.70 21.45
C ALA A 89 -5.06 7.31 20.46
N PHE A 90 -5.05 7.88 19.25
CA PHE A 90 -5.99 7.57 18.18
C PHE A 90 -5.98 6.06 17.79
N PHE A 91 -4.80 5.46 17.68
CA PHE A 91 -4.69 4.03 17.37
C PHE A 91 -5.13 3.09 18.49
N VAL A 92 -5.42 3.62 19.68
CA VAL A 92 -5.99 2.87 20.80
C VAL A 92 -7.46 3.27 21.01
N LYS A 93 -7.78 4.13 21.95
CA LYS A 93 -9.14 4.53 22.27
C LYS A 93 -9.39 6.05 22.17
N GLY A 94 -8.59 6.72 21.36
CA GLY A 94 -8.69 8.16 21.14
C GLY A 94 -8.51 8.95 22.44
N MET A 95 -9.46 9.82 22.76
CA MET A 95 -9.41 10.68 23.94
C MET A 95 -9.18 9.89 25.26
N GLU A 96 -9.81 8.73 25.43
CA GLU A 96 -9.67 7.89 26.64
C GLU A 96 -8.22 7.43 26.86
N SER A 97 -7.44 7.28 25.79
CA SER A 97 -6.04 6.83 25.84
C SER A 97 -5.04 7.98 25.80
N SER A 98 -5.49 9.22 25.71
CA SER A 98 -4.60 10.38 25.68
C SER A 98 -4.08 10.71 27.08
N GLN A 99 -2.78 11.05 27.17
CA GLN A 99 -2.20 11.59 28.40
C GLN A 99 -2.67 13.00 28.72
N ASN A 100 -3.15 13.74 27.71
CA ASN A 100 -3.76 15.06 27.84
C ASN A 100 -5.06 15.12 27.03
N PRO A 101 -6.20 14.69 27.62
CA PRO A 101 -7.49 14.68 26.92
C PRO A 101 -7.96 16.05 26.41
N GLU A 102 -7.66 17.13 27.13
CA GLU A 102 -8.06 18.48 26.74
C GLU A 102 -7.31 18.92 25.45
N ALA A 103 -6.00 18.78 25.41
CA ALA A 103 -5.18 19.07 24.23
C ALA A 103 -5.56 18.17 23.05
N TYR A 104 -5.87 16.88 23.33
CA TYR A 104 -6.35 15.94 22.33
C TYR A 104 -7.67 16.43 21.70
N CYS A 105 -8.65 16.77 22.52
CA CYS A 105 -9.93 17.30 22.05
C CYS A 105 -9.77 18.60 21.28
N ALA A 106 -8.91 19.52 21.74
CA ALA A 106 -8.61 20.76 21.01
C ALA A 106 -8.07 20.47 19.60
N THR A 107 -7.16 19.50 19.47
CA THR A 107 -6.64 19.05 18.17
C THR A 107 -7.75 18.46 17.29
N VAL A 108 -8.64 17.65 17.87
CA VAL A 108 -9.76 17.04 17.13
C VAL A 108 -10.72 18.08 16.55
N GLN A 109 -10.89 19.26 17.20
CA GLN A 109 -11.74 20.33 16.65
C GLN A 109 -11.26 20.86 15.29
N HIS A 110 -9.97 20.74 14.97
CA HIS A 110 -9.40 21.12 13.67
C HIS A 110 -9.56 20.05 12.58
N ILE A 111 -10.04 18.86 12.94
CA ILE A 111 -10.34 17.77 12.02
C ILE A 111 -11.74 17.98 11.41
N PRO A 112 -11.97 17.65 10.13
CA PRO A 112 -13.29 17.75 9.51
C PRO A 112 -14.37 17.07 10.37
N GLU A 113 -15.52 17.69 10.57
CA GLU A 113 -16.56 17.26 11.48
C GLU A 113 -16.97 15.79 11.29
N ARG A 114 -17.10 15.35 10.04
CA ARG A 114 -17.44 13.97 9.69
C ARG A 114 -16.46 12.92 10.22
N GLU A 115 -15.22 13.30 10.53
CA GLU A 115 -14.16 12.41 11.02
C GLU A 115 -13.95 12.51 12.54
N ARG A 116 -14.48 13.57 13.21
CA ARG A 116 -14.19 13.84 14.62
C ARG A 116 -14.56 12.70 15.55
N ALA A 117 -15.72 12.09 15.34
CA ALA A 117 -16.17 10.96 16.16
C ALA A 117 -15.18 9.79 16.12
N LYS A 118 -14.64 9.48 14.94
CA LYS A 118 -13.61 8.45 14.75
C LYS A 118 -12.37 8.76 15.58
N PHE A 119 -11.88 10.01 15.54
CA PHE A 119 -10.70 10.40 16.31
C PHE A 119 -10.98 10.39 17.82
N LEU A 120 -12.15 10.87 18.26
CA LEU A 120 -12.51 10.85 19.69
C LEU A 120 -12.56 9.44 20.28
N HIS A 121 -13.04 8.44 19.54
CA HIS A 121 -13.20 7.05 20.02
C HIS A 121 -12.00 6.14 19.69
N GLY A 122 -11.12 6.55 18.78
CA GLY A 122 -9.96 5.78 18.32
C GLY A 122 -10.31 4.56 17.48
N GLU A 123 -9.28 3.98 16.86
CA GLU A 123 -9.42 2.84 15.94
C GLU A 123 -9.20 1.47 16.61
N ARG A 124 -8.70 1.42 17.83
CA ARG A 124 -8.45 0.18 18.62
C ARG A 124 -7.52 -0.82 17.93
N LEU A 125 -6.56 -0.34 17.15
CA LEU A 125 -5.61 -1.14 16.38
C LEU A 125 -4.46 -1.66 17.24
N HIS A 126 -4.14 -0.98 18.34
CA HIS A 126 -3.09 -1.36 19.26
C HIS A 126 -3.63 -1.56 20.67
N LYS A 127 -2.98 -2.46 21.44
CA LYS A 127 -3.36 -2.77 22.82
C LYS A 127 -3.20 -1.56 23.76
N ASN A 128 -2.16 -0.76 23.55
CA ASN A 128 -1.82 0.41 24.35
C ASN A 128 -1.02 1.42 23.53
N THR A 129 -0.86 2.63 24.07
CA THR A 129 -0.16 3.74 23.43
C THR A 129 1.33 3.51 23.26
N GLU A 130 1.99 2.78 24.15
CA GLU A 130 3.42 2.43 24.06
C GLU A 130 3.68 1.58 22.81
N LYS A 131 2.83 0.55 22.58
CA LYS A 131 2.93 -0.27 21.35
C LYS A 131 2.70 0.56 20.10
N ALA A 132 1.73 1.47 20.11
CA ALA A 132 1.46 2.36 18.99
C ALA A 132 2.63 3.33 18.73
N LYS A 133 3.21 3.91 19.77
CA LYS A 133 4.41 4.77 19.68
C LYS A 133 5.59 3.99 19.08
N ARG A 134 5.86 2.82 19.63
CA ARG A 134 6.96 1.96 19.17
C ARG A 134 6.81 1.60 17.69
N PHE A 135 5.58 1.30 17.25
CA PHE A 135 5.32 1.07 15.83
C PHE A 135 5.74 2.28 14.96
N MET A 136 5.31 3.50 15.32
CA MET A 136 5.57 4.71 14.54
C MET A 136 7.03 5.19 14.60
N THR A 137 7.75 4.88 15.68
CA THR A 137 9.09 5.45 15.93
C THR A 137 10.24 4.47 15.75
N ALA A 138 9.98 3.16 15.80
CA ALA A 138 11.03 2.14 15.79
C ALA A 138 10.76 0.95 14.85
N GLU A 139 9.51 0.57 14.61
CA GLU A 139 9.19 -0.64 13.82
C GLU A 139 8.84 -0.32 12.36
N LEU A 140 8.25 0.85 12.11
CA LEU A 140 7.95 1.31 10.75
C LEU A 140 9.26 1.68 10.05
N PRO A 141 9.58 1.05 8.90
CA PRO A 141 10.75 1.46 8.12
C PRO A 141 10.51 2.86 7.54
N ILE A 142 11.38 3.79 7.93
CA ILE A 142 11.31 5.17 7.46
C ILE A 142 12.34 5.38 6.35
N MET A 143 11.86 5.97 5.27
CA MET A 143 12.66 6.42 4.15
C MET A 143 12.39 7.90 3.90
N ASP A 144 13.40 8.63 3.50
CA ASP A 144 13.30 9.99 3.00
C ASP A 144 13.98 10.04 1.63
N ILE A 145 13.17 9.91 0.57
CA ILE A 145 13.66 9.83 -0.82
C ILE A 145 14.18 11.21 -1.26
N ALA A 146 15.16 11.22 -2.14
CA ALA A 146 15.71 12.46 -2.71
C ALA A 146 14.80 13.06 -3.78
N GLU A 147 14.03 12.23 -4.46
CA GLU A 147 13.15 12.62 -5.55
C GLU A 147 11.97 13.46 -5.04
N LYS A 148 11.52 14.35 -5.91
CA LYS A 148 10.43 15.28 -5.59
C LYS A 148 9.07 14.61 -5.55
N TYR A 149 8.85 13.59 -6.40
CA TYR A 149 7.55 12.98 -6.62
C TYR A 149 7.58 11.47 -6.44
N VAL A 150 6.50 10.93 -5.87
CA VAL A 150 6.10 9.53 -5.97
C VAL A 150 4.92 9.45 -6.92
N ILE A 151 5.03 8.61 -7.95
CA ILE A 151 4.04 8.46 -9.00
C ILE A 151 3.46 7.04 -8.94
N PHE A 152 2.13 6.94 -8.91
CA PHE A 152 1.40 5.70 -9.13
C PHE A 152 0.84 5.71 -10.54
N THR A 153 1.16 4.70 -11.33
CA THR A 153 0.69 4.59 -12.71
C THR A 153 0.45 3.14 -13.08
N PRO A 154 -0.48 2.81 -13.99
CA PRO A 154 -0.56 1.47 -14.54
C PRO A 154 0.79 1.03 -15.12
N LEU A 155 1.17 -0.22 -14.89
CA LEU A 155 2.48 -0.73 -15.31
C LEU A 155 2.70 -0.57 -16.82
N GLY A 156 1.66 -0.75 -17.65
CA GLY A 156 1.70 -0.57 -19.09
C GLY A 156 1.98 0.87 -19.55
N LYS A 157 1.81 1.85 -18.67
CA LYS A 157 2.11 3.26 -18.96
C LYS A 157 3.53 3.69 -18.57
N VAL A 158 4.30 2.80 -17.93
CA VAL A 158 5.73 3.06 -17.64
C VAL A 158 6.49 3.18 -18.96
N LYS A 159 7.17 4.29 -19.15
CA LYS A 159 7.88 4.59 -20.39
C LYS A 159 9.12 3.70 -20.55
N ALA A 160 9.54 3.51 -21.78
CA ALA A 160 10.81 2.82 -22.05
C ALA A 160 11.97 3.57 -21.38
N GLY A 161 12.79 2.83 -20.63
CA GLY A 161 13.91 3.37 -19.86
C GLY A 161 13.56 3.84 -18.44
N GLU A 162 12.27 4.00 -18.07
CA GLU A 162 11.86 4.20 -16.68
C GLU A 162 11.84 2.85 -15.94
N ARG A 163 12.30 2.86 -14.70
CA ARG A 163 12.32 1.68 -13.83
C ARG A 163 11.48 1.95 -12.59
N PRO A 164 10.39 1.21 -12.37
CA PRO A 164 9.65 1.30 -11.13
C PRO A 164 10.51 0.95 -9.91
N VAL A 165 10.14 1.45 -8.75
CA VAL A 165 10.72 1.01 -7.47
C VAL A 165 9.93 -0.17 -6.93
N VAL A 166 8.61 -0.13 -7.13
CA VAL A 166 7.67 -1.16 -6.67
C VAL A 166 6.67 -1.46 -7.78
N VAL A 167 6.28 -2.74 -7.87
CA VAL A 167 5.11 -3.18 -8.63
C VAL A 167 4.09 -3.76 -7.65
N VAL A 168 2.83 -3.34 -7.77
CA VAL A 168 1.73 -3.76 -6.91
C VAL A 168 0.67 -4.47 -7.73
N PHE A 169 0.43 -5.73 -7.42
CA PHE A 169 -0.68 -6.50 -7.94
C PHE A 169 -1.89 -6.31 -7.03
N LEU A 170 -3.07 -6.08 -7.60
CA LEU A 170 -4.35 -6.13 -6.90
C LEU A 170 -5.01 -7.45 -7.29
N ALA A 171 -5.19 -8.34 -6.32
CA ALA A 171 -5.47 -9.75 -6.56
C ALA A 171 -6.47 -10.32 -5.55
N ASP A 172 -7.28 -11.26 -6.00
CA ASP A 172 -8.19 -12.07 -5.20
C ASP A 172 -7.45 -13.19 -4.43
N PRO A 173 -8.10 -13.97 -3.55
CA PRO A 173 -7.45 -15.03 -2.78
C PRO A 173 -6.79 -16.12 -3.62
N LEU A 174 -7.38 -16.50 -4.76
CA LEU A 174 -6.77 -17.52 -5.64
C LEU A 174 -5.53 -16.97 -6.33
N GLN A 175 -5.62 -15.75 -6.83
CA GLN A 175 -4.50 -15.04 -7.46
C GLN A 175 -3.36 -14.76 -6.47
N ILE A 176 -3.69 -14.42 -5.20
CA ILE A 176 -2.71 -14.31 -4.10
C ILE A 176 -2.03 -15.66 -3.86
N THR A 177 -2.77 -16.77 -3.88
CA THR A 177 -2.18 -18.11 -3.76
C THR A 177 -1.16 -18.37 -4.87
N GLY A 178 -1.48 -17.99 -6.12
CA GLY A 178 -0.56 -18.07 -7.25
C GLY A 178 0.69 -17.21 -7.06
N LEU A 179 0.53 -15.96 -6.63
CA LEU A 179 1.65 -15.03 -6.36
C LEU A 179 2.56 -15.53 -5.25
N VAL A 180 2.00 -16.03 -4.15
CA VAL A 180 2.78 -16.62 -3.03
C VAL A 180 3.57 -17.84 -3.51
N THR A 181 2.94 -18.70 -4.32
CA THR A 181 3.58 -19.89 -4.87
C THR A 181 4.71 -19.51 -5.83
N LEU A 182 4.50 -18.52 -6.70
CA LEU A 182 5.51 -18.02 -7.62
C LEU A 182 6.74 -17.47 -6.87
N VAL A 183 6.51 -16.62 -5.86
CA VAL A 183 7.63 -16.08 -5.05
C VAL A 183 8.30 -17.19 -4.24
N GLY A 184 7.55 -18.18 -3.76
CA GLY A 184 8.09 -19.37 -3.09
C GLY A 184 8.97 -20.24 -3.98
N ALA A 185 8.72 -20.28 -5.30
CA ALA A 185 9.58 -20.97 -6.25
C ALA A 185 10.93 -20.24 -6.47
N ILE A 186 10.94 -18.91 -6.33
CA ILE A 186 12.13 -18.07 -6.53
C ILE A 186 12.97 -17.95 -5.26
N ARG A 187 12.31 -17.91 -4.09
CA ARG A 187 12.95 -17.66 -2.79
C ARG A 187 13.15 -18.93 -1.99
N GLU A 188 14.33 -19.07 -1.41
CA GLU A 188 14.60 -20.11 -0.43
C GLU A 188 13.94 -19.80 0.93
N GLY A 189 13.63 -20.84 1.70
CA GLY A 189 13.05 -20.73 3.03
C GLY A 189 11.52 -20.71 3.03
N THR A 190 10.94 -20.41 4.18
CA THR A 190 9.48 -20.51 4.42
C THR A 190 8.81 -19.16 4.67
N ASP A 191 9.53 -18.05 4.47
CA ASP A 191 9.06 -16.68 4.73
C ASP A 191 9.29 -15.75 3.52
N PRO A 192 8.81 -16.11 2.31
CA PRO A 192 9.01 -15.31 1.10
C PRO A 192 8.08 -14.09 1.03
N VAL A 193 7.07 -14.01 1.91
CA VAL A 193 6.06 -12.94 1.93
C VAL A 193 5.94 -12.36 3.33
N ARG A 194 6.12 -11.05 3.44
CA ARG A 194 5.90 -10.28 4.67
C ARG A 194 4.46 -9.79 4.74
N VAL A 195 3.82 -9.93 5.90
CA VAL A 195 2.47 -9.40 6.17
C VAL A 195 2.55 -8.39 7.33
N PRO A 196 2.92 -7.13 7.07
CA PRO A 196 3.02 -6.13 8.12
C PRO A 196 1.63 -5.68 8.57
N PRO A 197 1.45 -5.34 9.86
CA PRO A 197 0.21 -4.73 10.32
C PRO A 197 0.13 -3.27 9.85
N MET A 198 -1.09 -2.76 9.81
CA MET A 198 -1.41 -1.35 9.56
C MET A 198 -0.98 -0.79 8.20
N ALA A 199 -1.44 0.36 8.00
CA ALA A 199 -1.61 1.33 6.93
C ALA A 199 -1.29 0.78 5.53
N ALA A 200 -2.33 0.56 4.73
CA ALA A 200 -2.20 0.01 3.38
C ALA A 200 -1.20 0.81 2.50
N CYS A 201 -1.10 2.13 2.69
CA CYS A 201 -0.10 2.95 2.01
C CYS A 201 1.34 2.61 2.39
N GLN A 202 1.59 2.16 3.62
CA GLN A 202 2.90 1.68 4.07
C GLN A 202 3.20 0.29 3.53
N GLN A 203 2.16 -0.54 3.36
CA GLN A 203 2.28 -1.90 2.82
C GLN A 203 2.62 -1.91 1.32
N ILE A 204 2.26 -0.88 0.56
CA ILE A 204 2.63 -0.75 -0.86
C ILE A 204 3.86 0.15 -1.08
N GLY A 205 4.37 0.82 -0.05
CA GLY A 205 5.50 1.74 -0.10
C GLY A 205 6.58 1.37 0.90
N ALA A 206 6.62 2.00 2.08
CA ALA A 206 7.72 1.93 3.05
C ALA A 206 8.23 0.51 3.34
N PHE A 207 7.33 -0.47 3.53
CA PHE A 207 7.74 -1.86 3.77
C PHE A 207 8.36 -2.51 2.54
N VAL A 208 7.91 -2.16 1.33
CA VAL A 208 8.48 -2.68 0.08
C VAL A 208 9.82 -2.01 -0.22
N TYR A 209 9.95 -0.71 0.06
CA TYR A 209 11.22 0.00 -0.05
C TYR A 209 12.29 -0.57 0.89
N ASP A 210 11.88 -1.02 2.09
CA ASP A 210 12.75 -1.71 3.03
C ASP A 210 13.19 -3.08 2.48
N GLU A 211 12.28 -3.84 1.88
CA GLU A 211 12.63 -5.11 1.22
C GLU A 211 13.55 -4.88 0.02
N ALA A 212 13.36 -3.81 -0.75
CA ALA A 212 14.21 -3.47 -1.91
C ALA A 212 15.70 -3.25 -1.59
N LYS A 213 16.04 -3.00 -0.32
CA LYS A 213 17.43 -2.84 0.16
C LYS A 213 18.11 -4.15 0.50
N LYS A 214 17.40 -5.26 0.50
CA LYS A 214 17.91 -6.58 0.91
C LYS A 214 18.43 -7.35 -0.29
N ASP A 215 19.41 -8.18 -0.07
CA ASP A 215 19.95 -9.08 -1.10
C ASP A 215 18.89 -10.08 -1.59
N ARG A 216 17.99 -10.48 -0.70
CA ARG A 216 16.88 -11.38 -0.97
C ARG A 216 15.56 -10.72 -0.55
N PRO A 217 15.01 -9.84 -1.38
CA PRO A 217 13.78 -9.14 -1.05
C PRO A 217 12.59 -10.08 -1.02
N ARG A 218 11.67 -9.83 -0.08
CA ARG A 218 10.38 -10.51 0.04
C ARG A 218 9.29 -9.68 -0.61
N ALA A 219 8.22 -10.35 -0.99
CA ALA A 219 6.97 -9.68 -1.30
C ALA A 219 6.29 -9.14 -0.02
N VAL A 220 5.40 -8.18 -0.18
CA VAL A 220 4.57 -7.63 0.90
C VAL A 220 3.10 -7.82 0.56
N LEU A 221 2.41 -8.66 1.34
CA LEU A 221 0.96 -8.79 1.28
C LEU A 221 0.34 -7.65 2.10
N GLY A 222 -0.57 -6.91 1.49
CA GLY A 222 -1.16 -5.73 2.07
C GLY A 222 -2.65 -5.56 1.77
N TYR A 223 -3.15 -4.32 1.99
CA TYR A 223 -4.57 -3.98 2.00
C TYR A 223 -5.33 -4.73 3.10
N THR A 224 -4.62 -5.00 4.20
CA THR A 224 -5.15 -5.59 5.44
C THR A 224 -5.59 -4.52 6.45
N ASP A 225 -5.51 -3.26 6.07
CA ASP A 225 -5.86 -2.06 6.85
C ASP A 225 -7.36 -1.77 6.78
N LEU A 226 -8.04 -1.81 7.93
CA LEU A 226 -9.48 -1.57 8.05
C LEU A 226 -9.87 -0.14 7.61
N ALA A 227 -9.06 0.86 7.98
CA ALA A 227 -9.33 2.26 7.62
C ALA A 227 -9.20 2.49 6.11
N ALA A 228 -8.19 1.88 5.47
CA ALA A 228 -8.04 1.95 4.02
C ALA A 228 -9.23 1.29 3.30
N ARG A 229 -9.68 0.11 3.75
CA ARG A 229 -10.86 -0.56 3.20
C ARG A 229 -12.11 0.30 3.29
N ALA A 230 -12.34 0.95 4.44
CA ALA A 230 -13.45 1.87 4.62
C ALA A 230 -13.35 3.11 3.70
N ASN A 231 -12.15 3.69 3.55
CA ASN A 231 -11.91 4.87 2.72
C ASN A 231 -11.99 4.61 1.20
N VAL A 232 -11.60 3.43 0.76
CA VAL A 232 -11.67 3.03 -0.66
C VAL A 232 -13.13 2.72 -1.06
N GLY A 233 -13.92 2.19 -0.13
CA GLY A 233 -15.32 1.88 -0.34
C GLY A 233 -15.53 0.86 -1.45
N LYS A 234 -16.40 1.21 -2.42
CA LYS A 234 -16.77 0.32 -3.54
C LYS A 234 -15.77 0.32 -4.72
N ASN A 235 -14.70 1.08 -4.65
CA ASN A 235 -13.75 1.17 -5.78
C ASN A 235 -12.85 -0.05 -5.91
N ILE A 236 -12.67 -0.82 -4.85
CA ILE A 236 -11.97 -2.12 -4.85
C ILE A 236 -12.87 -3.13 -4.16
N PRO A 237 -13.13 -4.31 -4.74
CA PRO A 237 -13.88 -5.38 -4.08
C PRO A 237 -13.27 -5.79 -2.73
N MET A 238 -14.13 -6.15 -1.78
CA MET A 238 -13.71 -6.46 -0.40
C MET A 238 -12.85 -7.73 -0.26
N ASN A 239 -12.90 -8.62 -1.24
CA ASN A 239 -12.08 -9.84 -1.30
C ASN A 239 -10.69 -9.60 -1.89
N MET A 240 -10.38 -8.43 -2.42
CA MET A 240 -9.06 -8.13 -2.98
C MET A 240 -8.02 -7.81 -1.90
N PHE A 241 -6.76 -8.09 -2.24
CA PHE A 241 -5.56 -7.74 -1.49
C PHE A 241 -4.54 -7.08 -2.42
N THR A 242 -3.59 -6.35 -1.85
CA THR A 242 -2.40 -5.91 -2.60
C THR A 242 -1.26 -6.89 -2.36
N PHE A 243 -0.53 -7.23 -3.42
CA PHE A 243 0.71 -7.98 -3.35
C PHE A 243 1.78 -7.10 -4.00
N ALA A 244 2.61 -6.49 -3.15
CA ALA A 244 3.59 -5.51 -3.58
C ALA A 244 5.00 -6.10 -3.54
N VAL A 245 5.77 -5.85 -4.58
CA VAL A 245 7.12 -6.40 -4.71
C VAL A 245 8.12 -5.31 -5.13
N PRO A 246 9.36 -5.34 -4.62
CA PRO A 246 10.44 -4.56 -5.20
C PRO A 246 10.61 -4.90 -6.69
N TYR A 247 11.02 -3.94 -7.48
CA TYR A 247 11.15 -4.14 -8.93
C TYR A 247 12.13 -5.26 -9.30
N SER A 248 13.19 -5.46 -8.52
CA SER A 248 14.11 -6.58 -8.73
C SER A 248 13.43 -7.95 -8.58
N LEU A 249 12.58 -8.11 -7.55
CA LEU A 249 11.80 -9.34 -7.38
C LEU A 249 10.74 -9.48 -8.48
N TYR A 250 10.13 -8.37 -8.93
CA TYR A 250 9.21 -8.37 -10.06
C TYR A 250 9.88 -8.92 -11.34
N GLU A 251 11.11 -8.49 -11.65
CA GLU A 251 11.85 -9.00 -12.82
C GLU A 251 12.09 -10.52 -12.72
N GLU A 252 12.44 -11.02 -11.54
CA GLU A 252 12.58 -12.47 -11.30
C GLU A 252 11.25 -13.23 -11.45
N MET A 253 10.16 -12.65 -10.92
CA MET A 253 8.81 -13.22 -11.06
C MET A 253 8.37 -13.29 -12.53
N GLU A 254 8.66 -12.27 -13.33
CA GLU A 254 8.35 -12.25 -14.77
C GLU A 254 9.13 -13.34 -15.53
N GLU A 255 10.38 -13.58 -15.13
CA GLU A 255 11.19 -14.66 -15.75
C GLU A 255 10.65 -16.05 -15.38
N GLU A 256 10.39 -16.30 -14.09
CA GLU A 256 9.86 -17.57 -13.60
C GLU A 256 8.44 -17.85 -14.12
N ALA A 257 7.64 -16.82 -14.36
CA ALA A 257 6.28 -16.96 -14.88
C ALA A 257 6.24 -17.44 -16.35
N LYS A 258 7.36 -17.40 -17.10
CA LYS A 258 7.40 -17.85 -18.50
C LYS A 258 7.20 -19.35 -18.62
N ASP A 259 7.82 -20.13 -17.73
CA ASP A 259 7.78 -21.61 -17.74
C ASP A 259 7.89 -22.13 -16.29
N GLY A 260 6.89 -21.84 -15.48
CA GLY A 260 6.89 -22.14 -14.06
C GLY A 260 5.54 -22.66 -13.57
N VAL A 261 5.20 -22.33 -12.32
CA VAL A 261 4.03 -22.84 -11.59
C VAL A 261 2.71 -22.68 -12.36
N PHE A 262 2.57 -21.63 -13.17
CA PHE A 262 1.34 -21.35 -13.93
C PHE A 262 1.14 -22.27 -15.14
N ASP A 263 2.16 -22.97 -15.58
CA ASP A 263 2.07 -23.97 -16.65
C ASP A 263 1.77 -25.37 -16.11
N GLY A 264 1.81 -25.54 -14.80
CA GLY A 264 1.48 -26.79 -14.12
C GLY A 264 -0.01 -27.16 -14.19
N PRO A 265 -0.34 -28.48 -14.14
CA PRO A 265 -1.70 -28.96 -14.29
C PRO A 265 -2.63 -28.50 -13.16
N ILE A 266 -2.11 -28.29 -11.96
CA ILE A 266 -2.91 -27.83 -10.80
C ILE A 266 -3.41 -26.42 -11.05
N TRP A 267 -2.53 -25.50 -11.43
CA TRP A 267 -2.92 -24.11 -11.72
C TRP A 267 -3.90 -24.04 -12.89
N LYS A 268 -3.60 -24.71 -14.00
CA LYS A 268 -4.49 -24.76 -15.16
C LYS A 268 -5.88 -25.32 -14.82
N GLY A 269 -5.94 -26.32 -13.94
CA GLY A 269 -7.21 -26.88 -13.44
C GLY A 269 -8.00 -25.89 -12.56
N LEU A 270 -7.35 -25.11 -11.72
CA LEU A 270 -7.99 -24.08 -10.88
C LEU A 270 -8.48 -22.90 -11.72
N ALA A 271 -7.62 -22.37 -12.59
CA ALA A 271 -7.97 -21.26 -13.49
C ALA A 271 -9.12 -21.61 -14.47
N GLY A 272 -9.24 -22.89 -14.90
CA GLY A 272 -10.35 -23.35 -15.73
C GLY A 272 -11.68 -23.57 -14.99
N LYS A 273 -11.69 -23.65 -13.64
CA LYS A 273 -12.93 -23.69 -12.85
C LYS A 273 -13.57 -22.33 -12.70
N THR A 274 -12.78 -21.28 -12.50
CA THR A 274 -13.29 -19.89 -12.43
C THR A 274 -14.01 -19.50 -13.72
N GLU A 275 -13.54 -19.92 -14.90
CA GLU A 275 -14.22 -19.65 -16.17
C GLU A 275 -15.61 -20.29 -16.30
N LYS A 276 -15.86 -21.41 -15.62
CA LYS A 276 -17.16 -22.08 -15.66
C LYS A 276 -18.17 -21.47 -14.71
N GLU A 277 -17.70 -20.91 -13.59
CA GLU A 277 -18.55 -20.22 -12.61
C GLU A 277 -19.00 -18.84 -13.17
N ASP A 278 -18.10 -18.10 -13.81
CA ASP A 278 -18.42 -16.79 -14.42
C ASP A 278 -19.35 -16.89 -15.65
N ASN A 279 -19.48 -18.07 -16.28
CA ASN A 279 -20.38 -18.27 -17.43
C ASN A 279 -21.77 -18.83 -17.04
N HIS A 280 -22.07 -18.94 -15.75
CA HIS A 280 -23.35 -19.47 -15.24
C HIS A 280 -24.19 -18.44 -14.47
N ASP A 281 -23.74 -17.20 -14.36
CA ASP A 281 -24.46 -16.01 -13.87
C ASP A 281 -24.86 -15.10 -15.06
#